data_d499dd7cd37afc9d69d79b7b7796134b
#
_entry.id   d499dd7cd37afc9d69d79b7b7796134b
#
_cell.length_a   1.000
_cell.length_b   1.000
_cell.length_c   1.000
_cell.angle_alpha   90.00
_cell.angle_beta   90.00
_cell.angle_gamma   90.00
#
_symmetry.space_group_name_H-M   'P 1'
#
loop_
_entity.id
_entity.type
_entity.pdbx_description
1 polymer ?
#
loop_
_entity_poly.entity_id
_entity_poly.type
_entity_poly.pdbx_seq_one_letter_code
_entity_poly.pdbx_strand_id
1 'polypeptide(L)'
;MSRGLGDVYKRQAYARKSGIEAAQGEYIQHLDGDDFLEPDAIELLYNKAIEDAADMVVFPFWFDYVDEKKKRSSRPAPGVYDSVSFFQSMAFCRNYWSVCSYLHKRSLYAEVHFEKGLNYGEDAYLASQLTYFANKIVVLESHPLLHYVIRNDSISFGSFSEKKARDIEVYPQLQRRFYQDKPTYPQVEEALANVELGAIVLLLSKRWFQEAPRLARRAMEIEKQFPDLLHRRPARRYRKLLKAYARSEFWGKLVARYYLLTRKIK
;
A
#
# COMPACT_ATOMS: atom_id res chain seq x y z
N MET A 1 -9.91 16.25 29.01
CA MET A 1 -10.81 15.65 28.03
C MET A 1 -9.96 15.03 26.93
N SER A 2 -9.77 13.74 26.92
CA SER A 2 -9.04 13.04 25.85
C SER A 2 -9.92 13.06 24.61
N ARG A 3 -9.54 13.85 23.61
CA ARG A 3 -10.13 13.74 22.28
C ARG A 3 -9.72 12.37 21.76
N GLY A 4 -10.71 11.48 21.56
CA GLY A 4 -10.45 10.08 21.27
C GLY A 4 -9.62 9.91 20.01
N LEU A 5 -8.72 8.92 20.02
CA LEU A 5 -7.86 8.51 18.89
C LEU A 5 -8.65 8.35 17.57
N GLY A 6 -9.95 8.03 17.63
CA GLY A 6 -10.82 7.94 16.45
C GLY A 6 -11.01 9.23 15.63
N ASP A 7 -10.75 10.42 16.22
CA ASP A 7 -10.87 11.69 15.51
C ASP A 7 -9.57 12.10 14.79
N VAL A 8 -8.44 11.57 15.21
CA VAL A 8 -7.14 11.85 14.59
C VAL A 8 -7.08 11.23 13.18
N TYR A 9 -7.60 10.04 13.04
CA TYR A 9 -7.58 9.29 11.75
C TYR A 9 -8.54 9.86 10.69
N LYS A 10 -9.65 10.43 11.11
CA LYS A 10 -10.53 11.17 10.18
C LYS A 10 -9.84 12.39 9.58
N ARG A 11 -8.70 12.79 10.15
CA ARG A 11 -8.00 14.02 9.78
C ARG A 11 -6.96 13.86 8.68
N GLN A 12 -6.29 12.69 8.53
CA GLN A 12 -5.22 12.54 7.53
C GLN A 12 -5.73 12.68 6.10
N ALA A 13 -6.72 11.90 5.68
CA ALA A 13 -7.31 12.02 4.34
C ALA A 13 -7.89 13.40 4.08
N TYR A 14 -8.56 14.00 5.09
CA TYR A 14 -9.09 15.36 4.97
C TYR A 14 -7.99 16.43 4.98
N ALA A 15 -6.94 16.26 5.79
CA ALA A 15 -5.80 17.19 5.79
C ALA A 15 -5.08 17.18 4.43
N ARG A 16 -4.85 15.98 3.85
CA ARG A 16 -4.31 15.86 2.49
C ARG A 16 -5.22 16.52 1.46
N LYS A 17 -6.53 16.25 1.52
CA LYS A 17 -7.50 16.89 0.63
C LYS A 17 -7.45 18.42 0.72
N SER A 18 -7.50 18.98 1.94
CA SER A 18 -7.41 20.42 2.16
C SER A 18 -6.07 21.00 1.67
N GLY A 19 -4.98 20.28 1.88
CA GLY A 19 -3.67 20.67 1.37
C GLY A 19 -3.62 20.72 -0.16
N ILE A 20 -4.22 19.71 -0.83
CA ILE A 20 -4.32 19.65 -2.30
C ILE A 20 -5.18 20.80 -2.83
N GLU A 21 -6.33 21.07 -2.20
CA GLU A 21 -7.23 22.17 -2.57
C GLU A 21 -6.57 23.55 -2.42
N ALA A 22 -5.70 23.71 -1.42
CA ALA A 22 -4.96 24.95 -1.19
C ALA A 22 -3.69 25.09 -2.05
N ALA A 23 -3.19 24.00 -2.62
CA ALA A 23 -1.96 23.98 -3.39
C ALA A 23 -2.10 24.74 -4.71
N GLN A 24 -1.12 25.61 -5.02
CA GLN A 24 -1.06 26.41 -6.23
C GLN A 24 0.04 25.94 -7.20
N GLY A 25 0.99 25.12 -6.72
CA GLY A 25 2.09 24.58 -7.53
C GLY A 25 1.61 23.64 -8.64
N GLU A 26 2.44 23.46 -9.65
CA GLU A 26 2.20 22.49 -10.73
C GLU A 26 2.29 21.05 -10.21
N TYR A 27 3.22 20.81 -9.27
CA TYR A 27 3.42 19.52 -8.61
C TYR A 27 3.10 19.61 -7.13
N ILE A 28 2.72 18.48 -6.55
CA ILE A 28 2.42 18.30 -5.12
C ILE A 28 3.36 17.24 -4.55
N GLN A 29 4.00 17.56 -3.43
CA GLN A 29 4.72 16.63 -2.58
C GLN A 29 3.99 16.51 -1.23
N HIS A 30 3.56 15.29 -0.89
CA HIS A 30 3.05 15.02 0.45
C HIS A 30 4.20 14.82 1.44
N LEU A 31 4.02 15.37 2.63
CA LEU A 31 4.95 15.16 3.75
C LEU A 31 4.14 15.04 5.03
N ASP A 32 4.29 13.92 5.73
CA ASP A 32 3.67 13.72 7.03
C ASP A 32 4.45 14.53 8.10
N GLY A 33 3.76 14.99 9.14
CA GLY A 33 4.30 15.99 10.07
C GLY A 33 5.45 15.50 10.97
N ASP A 34 5.75 14.22 10.96
CA ASP A 34 6.85 13.58 11.68
C ASP A 34 8.01 13.13 10.76
N ASP A 35 7.85 13.31 9.44
CA ASP A 35 8.82 12.95 8.43
C ASP A 35 9.58 14.19 7.95
N PHE A 36 10.71 14.00 7.25
CA PHE A 36 11.46 15.09 6.62
C PHE A 36 12.10 14.65 5.31
N LEU A 37 12.36 15.64 4.44
CA LEU A 37 13.03 15.45 3.16
C LEU A 37 14.51 15.81 3.27
N GLU A 38 15.33 15.20 2.41
CA GLU A 38 16.70 15.68 2.20
C GLU A 38 16.67 17.12 1.63
N PRO A 39 17.67 17.95 1.94
CA PRO A 39 17.65 19.37 1.57
C PRO A 39 17.51 19.64 0.07
N ASP A 40 18.03 18.75 -0.78
CA ASP A 40 18.02 18.83 -2.25
C ASP A 40 16.85 18.08 -2.90
N ALA A 41 16.00 17.41 -2.10
CA ALA A 41 14.98 16.50 -2.60
C ALA A 41 14.01 17.17 -3.59
N ILE A 42 13.46 18.33 -3.23
CA ILE A 42 12.47 19.02 -4.07
C ILE A 42 13.09 19.46 -5.39
N GLU A 43 14.32 19.99 -5.37
CA GLU A 43 15.02 20.42 -6.58
C GLU A 43 15.28 19.23 -7.51
N LEU A 44 15.81 18.12 -6.99
CA LEU A 44 16.05 16.90 -7.76
C LEU A 44 14.76 16.34 -8.38
N LEU A 45 13.69 16.26 -7.60
CA LEU A 45 12.41 15.71 -8.05
C LEU A 45 11.75 16.59 -9.09
N TYR A 46 11.76 17.92 -8.89
CA TYR A 46 11.17 18.86 -9.82
C TYR A 46 11.93 18.90 -11.14
N ASN A 47 13.26 19.01 -11.08
CA ASN A 47 14.09 18.99 -12.28
C ASN A 47 13.87 17.71 -13.10
N LYS A 48 13.78 16.56 -12.42
CA LYS A 48 13.50 15.28 -13.11
C LYS A 48 12.10 15.23 -13.70
N ALA A 49 11.11 15.78 -13.00
CA ALA A 49 9.73 15.85 -13.51
C ALA A 49 9.64 16.70 -14.79
N ILE A 50 10.35 17.82 -14.85
CA ILE A 50 10.38 18.71 -16.01
C ILE A 50 11.18 18.09 -17.15
N GLU A 51 12.41 17.59 -16.87
CA GLU A 51 13.29 16.95 -17.87
C GLU A 51 12.57 15.84 -18.63
N ASP A 52 11.87 14.97 -17.91
CA ASP A 52 11.19 13.81 -18.49
C ASP A 52 9.73 14.11 -18.90
N ALA A 53 9.21 15.31 -18.65
CA ALA A 53 7.78 15.63 -18.76
C ALA A 53 6.92 14.58 -18.02
N ALA A 54 7.33 14.22 -16.78
CA ALA A 54 6.68 13.18 -15.99
C ALA A 54 5.45 13.71 -15.27
N ASP A 55 4.38 12.91 -15.21
CA ASP A 55 3.22 13.21 -14.39
C ASP A 55 3.45 12.80 -12.93
N MET A 56 4.34 11.81 -12.70
CA MET A 56 4.71 11.34 -11.38
C MET A 56 6.18 10.93 -11.33
N VAL A 57 6.90 11.35 -10.29
CA VAL A 57 8.27 10.91 -9.99
C VAL A 57 8.28 10.15 -8.69
N VAL A 58 8.73 8.91 -8.73
CA VAL A 58 8.79 7.98 -7.59
C VAL A 58 10.22 7.86 -7.11
N PHE A 59 10.44 7.95 -5.82
CA PHE A 59 11.77 7.95 -5.23
C PHE A 59 11.85 7.07 -3.98
N PRO A 60 13.04 6.55 -3.63
CA PRO A 60 13.24 5.76 -2.43
C PRO A 60 13.24 6.64 -1.17
N PHE A 61 12.93 6.02 -0.02
CA PHE A 61 12.99 6.66 1.28
C PHE A 61 13.68 5.78 2.32
N TRP A 62 14.12 6.38 3.42
CA TRP A 62 14.62 5.69 4.60
C TRP A 62 13.48 5.35 5.55
N PHE A 63 13.49 4.16 6.11
CA PHE A 63 12.84 3.87 7.37
C PHE A 63 13.83 4.23 8.47
N ASP A 64 13.58 5.33 9.17
CA ASP A 64 14.41 5.80 10.27
C ASP A 64 13.85 5.26 11.58
N TYR A 65 14.57 4.32 12.20
CA TYR A 65 14.20 3.74 13.48
C TYR A 65 14.81 4.52 14.63
N VAL A 66 14.15 4.55 15.79
CA VAL A 66 14.59 5.27 17.00
C VAL A 66 15.99 4.83 17.48
N ASP A 67 16.41 3.61 17.14
CA ASP A 67 17.74 3.07 17.45
C ASP A 67 18.84 3.44 16.43
N GLU A 68 18.60 4.51 15.66
CA GLU A 68 19.48 5.03 14.60
C GLU A 68 19.72 4.08 13.41
N LYS A 69 19.05 2.95 13.38
CA LYS A 69 19.09 2.07 12.22
C LYS A 69 18.23 2.63 11.09
N LYS A 70 18.83 2.70 9.91
CA LYS A 70 18.12 3.09 8.69
C LYS A 70 17.98 1.90 7.75
N LYS A 71 16.81 1.77 7.16
CA LYS A 71 16.53 0.75 6.13
C LYS A 71 15.94 1.42 4.91
N ARG A 72 16.58 1.22 3.76
CA ARG A 72 16.06 1.72 2.49
C ARG A 72 14.74 1.01 2.14
N SER A 73 13.75 1.78 1.67
CA SER A 73 12.50 1.24 1.13
C SER A 73 12.75 0.44 -0.15
N SER A 74 11.91 -0.56 -0.38
CA SER A 74 11.82 -1.19 -1.70
C SER A 74 10.96 -0.32 -2.63
N ARG A 75 11.31 -0.31 -3.91
CA ARG A 75 10.60 0.39 -4.99
C ARG A 75 10.68 -0.41 -6.27
N PRO A 76 9.88 -0.12 -7.29
CA PRO A 76 10.11 -0.63 -8.64
C PRO A 76 11.53 -0.34 -9.13
N ALA A 77 11.99 -1.07 -10.13
CA ALA A 77 13.28 -0.75 -10.76
C ALA A 77 13.27 0.68 -11.31
N PRO A 78 14.41 1.39 -11.28
CA PRO A 78 14.51 2.69 -11.93
C PRO A 78 14.14 2.59 -13.43
N GLY A 79 13.45 3.62 -13.93
CA GLY A 79 13.01 3.66 -15.31
C GLY A 79 11.72 4.43 -15.52
N VAL A 80 11.23 4.37 -16.74
CA VAL A 80 9.98 5.02 -17.17
C VAL A 80 8.89 3.96 -17.32
N TYR A 81 7.74 4.27 -16.78
CA TYR A 81 6.57 3.40 -16.72
C TYR A 81 5.33 4.12 -17.26
N ASP A 82 4.42 3.36 -17.86
CA ASP A 82 3.02 3.74 -17.98
C ASP A 82 2.23 3.35 -16.71
N SER A 83 0.95 3.72 -16.67
CA SER A 83 0.09 3.44 -15.52
C SER A 83 -0.08 1.95 -15.22
N VAL A 84 -0.18 1.11 -16.25
CA VAL A 84 -0.39 -0.34 -16.10
C VAL A 84 0.85 -1.02 -15.58
N SER A 85 1.99 -0.82 -16.24
CA SER A 85 3.26 -1.44 -15.86
C SER A 85 3.73 -0.99 -14.48
N PHE A 86 3.49 0.29 -14.12
CA PHE A 86 3.79 0.77 -12.78
C PHE A 86 2.90 0.12 -11.72
N PHE A 87 1.57 0.08 -11.95
CA PHE A 87 0.65 -0.57 -11.01
C PHE A 87 1.00 -2.05 -10.80
N GLN A 88 1.27 -2.78 -11.88
CA GLN A 88 1.72 -4.18 -11.81
C GLN A 88 3.02 -4.30 -11.01
N SER A 89 4.00 -3.45 -11.27
CA SER A 89 5.28 -3.45 -10.54
C SER A 89 5.07 -3.19 -9.05
N MET A 90 4.22 -2.23 -8.68
CA MET A 90 3.87 -1.95 -7.28
C MET A 90 3.17 -3.14 -6.60
N ALA A 91 2.22 -3.76 -7.29
CA ALA A 91 1.44 -4.86 -6.74
C ALA A 91 2.25 -6.15 -6.57
N PHE A 92 3.19 -6.46 -7.46
CA PHE A 92 3.99 -7.68 -7.43
C PHE A 92 5.30 -7.56 -6.67
N CYS A 93 5.83 -6.36 -6.51
CA CYS A 93 6.99 -6.10 -5.68
C CYS A 93 6.58 -5.85 -4.22
N ARG A 94 7.54 -5.98 -3.29
CA ARG A 94 7.35 -5.61 -1.88
C ARG A 94 7.52 -4.09 -1.72
N ASN A 95 6.78 -3.34 -2.50
CA ASN A 95 6.84 -1.89 -2.47
C ASN A 95 5.87 -1.32 -1.44
N TYR A 96 6.17 -0.15 -0.95
CA TYR A 96 5.29 0.59 -0.07
C TYR A 96 4.45 1.57 -0.90
N TRP A 97 3.14 1.54 -0.69
CA TRP A 97 2.19 2.45 -1.31
C TRP A 97 2.13 3.77 -0.52
N SER A 98 3.26 4.45 -0.37
CA SER A 98 3.30 5.73 0.33
C SER A 98 3.29 6.87 -0.65
N VAL A 99 2.25 7.70 -0.61
CA VAL A 99 2.14 8.91 -1.43
C VAL A 99 3.22 9.95 -1.10
N CYS A 100 3.82 9.87 0.10
CA CYS A 100 4.93 10.74 0.49
C CYS A 100 6.23 10.44 -0.27
N SER A 101 6.35 9.27 -0.92
CA SER A 101 7.49 8.90 -1.76
C SER A 101 7.29 9.19 -3.25
N TYR A 102 6.31 10.03 -3.59
CA TYR A 102 5.99 10.43 -4.94
C TYR A 102 5.83 11.95 -5.05
N LEU A 103 6.46 12.57 -6.06
CA LEU A 103 6.07 13.89 -6.52
C LEU A 103 4.99 13.72 -7.59
N HIS A 104 3.85 14.38 -7.44
CA HIS A 104 2.69 14.23 -8.32
C HIS A 104 2.36 15.54 -9.04
N LYS A 105 2.01 15.44 -10.31
CA LYS A 105 1.39 16.58 -11.01
C LYS A 105 0.03 16.88 -10.40
N ARG A 106 -0.21 18.16 -10.04
CA ARG A 106 -1.44 18.57 -9.35
C ARG A 106 -2.71 18.23 -10.12
N SER A 107 -2.65 18.25 -11.46
CA SER A 107 -3.79 17.89 -12.32
C SER A 107 -4.31 16.46 -12.13
N LEU A 108 -3.47 15.52 -11.65
CA LEU A 108 -3.88 14.13 -11.40
C LEU A 108 -4.97 14.02 -10.31
N TYR A 109 -5.12 15.04 -9.48
CA TYR A 109 -6.09 15.03 -8.39
C TYR A 109 -7.51 15.46 -8.80
N ALA A 110 -7.74 15.86 -10.05
CA ALA A 110 -9.03 16.35 -10.53
C ALA A 110 -10.18 15.35 -10.35
N GLU A 111 -9.89 14.04 -10.50
CA GLU A 111 -10.88 12.96 -10.42
C GLU A 111 -10.61 11.96 -9.28
N VAL A 112 -9.72 12.33 -8.35
CA VAL A 112 -9.38 11.44 -7.22
C VAL A 112 -10.47 11.46 -6.15
N HIS A 113 -10.83 10.28 -5.67
CA HIS A 113 -11.79 10.10 -4.59
C HIS A 113 -11.09 9.73 -3.27
N PHE A 114 -11.43 10.44 -2.22
CA PHE A 114 -10.98 10.15 -0.85
C PHE A 114 -12.06 9.36 -0.12
N GLU A 115 -11.73 8.12 0.27
CA GLU A 115 -12.69 7.27 0.99
C GLU A 115 -12.83 7.69 2.45
N LYS A 116 -14.07 8.00 2.85
CA LYS A 116 -14.36 8.45 4.21
C LYS A 116 -14.22 7.29 5.20
N GLY A 117 -13.40 7.49 6.22
CA GLY A 117 -13.25 6.53 7.32
C GLY A 117 -12.23 5.44 7.08
N LEU A 118 -11.61 5.37 5.90
CA LEU A 118 -10.44 4.54 5.64
C LEU A 118 -9.22 5.18 6.30
N ASN A 119 -8.58 4.45 7.24
CA ASN A 119 -7.43 4.97 7.99
C ASN A 119 -6.17 4.11 7.83
N TYR A 120 -6.31 2.94 7.23
CA TYR A 120 -5.19 2.09 6.85
C TYR A 120 -5.39 1.67 5.39
N GLY A 121 -4.36 1.89 4.57
CA GLY A 121 -4.43 1.62 3.14
C GLY A 121 -5.05 2.77 2.32
N GLU A 122 -5.33 3.93 2.95
CA GLU A 122 -5.75 5.15 2.26
C GLU A 122 -4.69 5.60 1.25
N ASP A 123 -3.41 5.51 1.61
CA ASP A 123 -2.29 5.79 0.71
C ASP A 123 -2.26 4.82 -0.49
N ALA A 124 -2.50 3.53 -0.25
CA ALA A 124 -2.56 2.54 -1.32
C ALA A 124 -3.73 2.81 -2.28
N TYR A 125 -4.88 3.21 -1.75
CA TYR A 125 -6.04 3.58 -2.56
C TYR A 125 -5.80 4.88 -3.34
N LEU A 126 -5.24 5.90 -2.70
CA LEU A 126 -4.89 7.16 -3.35
C LEU A 126 -3.83 6.94 -4.43
N ALA A 127 -2.73 6.25 -4.11
CA ALA A 127 -1.64 5.96 -5.05
C ALA A 127 -2.13 5.18 -6.28
N SER A 128 -3.07 4.25 -6.12
CA SER A 128 -3.63 3.50 -7.24
C SER A 128 -4.41 4.38 -8.21
N GLN A 129 -5.16 5.38 -7.70
CA GLN A 129 -5.89 6.33 -8.53
C GLN A 129 -4.93 7.28 -9.25
N LEU A 130 -3.95 7.85 -8.54
CA LEU A 130 -2.92 8.72 -9.13
C LEU A 130 -2.14 7.98 -10.23
N THR A 131 -1.80 6.70 -9.98
CA THR A 131 -1.14 5.84 -10.97
C THR A 131 -2.00 5.69 -12.23
N TYR A 132 -3.30 5.48 -12.08
CA TYR A 132 -4.21 5.33 -13.22
C TYR A 132 -4.27 6.60 -14.10
N PHE A 133 -4.30 7.78 -13.48
CA PHE A 133 -4.39 9.05 -14.18
C PHE A 133 -3.05 9.53 -14.77
N ALA A 134 -1.92 8.98 -14.31
CA ALA A 134 -0.60 9.34 -14.81
C ALA A 134 -0.29 8.64 -16.13
N ASN A 135 0.10 9.39 -17.16
CA ASN A 135 0.54 8.84 -18.43
C ASN A 135 2.02 8.45 -18.40
N LYS A 136 2.84 9.20 -17.68
CA LYS A 136 4.28 8.97 -17.56
C LYS A 136 4.74 9.03 -16.11
N ILE A 137 5.26 7.89 -15.65
CA ILE A 137 5.76 7.71 -14.29
C ILE A 137 7.24 7.40 -14.36
N VAL A 138 8.05 8.18 -13.65
CA VAL A 138 9.50 7.99 -13.61
C VAL A 138 9.91 7.48 -12.24
N VAL A 139 10.53 6.32 -12.18
CA VAL A 139 11.13 5.80 -10.95
C VAL A 139 12.59 6.24 -10.92
N LEU A 140 12.91 7.13 -9.99
CA LEU A 140 14.19 7.77 -9.89
C LEU A 140 15.25 6.82 -9.31
N GLU A 141 16.43 6.77 -9.94
CA GLU A 141 17.61 6.19 -9.35
C GLU A 141 18.35 7.26 -8.54
N SER A 142 18.18 7.24 -7.24
CA SER A 142 18.80 8.20 -6.32
C SER A 142 19.11 7.54 -4.97
N HIS A 143 19.83 8.27 -4.11
CA HIS A 143 19.77 8.01 -2.68
C HIS A 143 18.33 8.26 -2.17
N PRO A 144 17.92 7.69 -1.02
CA PRO A 144 16.62 7.98 -0.44
C PRO A 144 16.49 9.46 -0.09
N LEU A 145 15.37 10.09 -0.55
CA LEU A 145 15.13 11.52 -0.44
C LEU A 145 14.16 11.90 0.70
N LEU A 146 13.49 10.92 1.30
CA LEU A 146 12.57 11.11 2.42
C LEU A 146 13.02 10.23 3.59
N HIS A 147 12.87 10.74 4.80
CA HIS A 147 13.06 10.04 6.05
C HIS A 147 11.70 9.77 6.68
N TYR A 148 11.25 8.51 6.60
CA TYR A 148 10.05 8.04 7.26
C TYR A 148 10.40 7.62 8.70
N VAL A 149 10.02 8.46 9.66
CA VAL A 149 10.39 8.28 11.08
C VAL A 149 9.48 7.25 11.74
N ILE A 150 10.06 6.13 12.17
CA ILE A 150 9.32 5.07 12.85
C ILE A 150 9.34 5.27 14.35
N ARG A 151 8.17 5.56 14.91
CA ARG A 151 7.93 5.66 16.36
C ARG A 151 7.12 4.49 16.86
N ASN A 152 7.21 4.20 18.16
CA ASN A 152 6.48 3.11 18.79
C ASN A 152 4.94 3.31 18.74
N ASP A 153 4.47 4.54 18.64
CA ASP A 153 3.08 4.95 18.52
C ASP A 153 2.61 5.17 17.07
N SER A 154 3.48 4.88 16.10
CA SER A 154 3.16 5.00 14.67
C SER A 154 1.94 4.16 14.29
N ILE A 155 1.03 4.74 13.49
CA ILE A 155 -0.19 4.10 12.98
C ILE A 155 0.13 2.81 12.22
N SER A 156 1.14 2.85 11.37
CA SER A 156 1.52 1.73 10.50
C SER A 156 2.09 0.56 11.30
N PHE A 157 2.83 0.85 12.38
CA PHE A 157 3.54 -0.14 13.20
C PHE A 157 2.92 -0.37 14.58
N GLY A 158 1.97 0.47 15.00
CA GLY A 158 1.26 0.38 16.27
C GLY A 158 0.37 -0.86 16.42
N SER A 159 -0.43 -0.89 17.49
CA SER A 159 -1.29 -2.02 17.84
C SER A 159 -2.27 -2.38 16.72
N PHE A 160 -2.48 -3.69 16.54
CA PHE A 160 -3.47 -4.21 15.60
C PHE A 160 -4.87 -4.17 16.22
N SER A 161 -5.83 -3.54 15.55
CA SER A 161 -7.21 -3.37 16.02
C SER A 161 -8.21 -3.93 15.00
N GLU A 162 -9.46 -4.15 15.45
CA GLU A 162 -10.55 -4.53 14.55
C GLU A 162 -10.76 -3.54 13.41
N LYS A 163 -10.67 -2.24 13.72
CA LYS A 163 -10.78 -1.20 12.70
C LYS A 163 -9.69 -1.35 11.65
N LYS A 164 -8.43 -1.54 12.08
CA LYS A 164 -7.31 -1.76 11.17
C LYS A 164 -7.49 -3.03 10.34
N ALA A 165 -8.04 -4.10 10.93
CA ALA A 165 -8.37 -5.32 10.20
C ALA A 165 -9.41 -5.06 9.09
N ARG A 166 -10.47 -4.31 9.40
CA ARG A 166 -11.50 -3.93 8.40
C ARG A 166 -10.91 -3.08 7.29
N ASP A 167 -10.09 -2.09 7.62
CA ASP A 167 -9.44 -1.22 6.64
C ASP A 167 -8.53 -2.03 5.69
N ILE A 168 -7.78 -3.02 6.24
CA ILE A 168 -6.95 -3.95 5.44
C ILE A 168 -7.80 -4.77 4.45
N GLU A 169 -9.02 -5.15 4.81
CA GLU A 169 -9.91 -5.86 3.89
C GLU A 169 -10.55 -4.92 2.86
N VAL A 170 -10.81 -3.68 3.23
CA VAL A 170 -11.57 -2.73 2.42
C VAL A 170 -10.73 -2.11 1.30
N TYR A 171 -9.47 -1.71 1.57
CA TYR A 171 -8.71 -0.97 0.57
C TYR A 171 -8.47 -1.73 -0.75
N PRO A 172 -8.22 -3.07 -0.78
CA PRO A 172 -8.11 -3.79 -2.06
C PRO A 172 -9.42 -3.85 -2.82
N GLN A 173 -10.55 -3.88 -2.10
CA GLN A 173 -11.88 -3.86 -2.72
C GLN A 173 -12.18 -2.50 -3.34
N LEU A 174 -11.74 -1.40 -2.70
CA LEU A 174 -11.85 -0.05 -3.26
C LEU A 174 -10.99 0.09 -4.52
N GLN A 175 -9.75 -0.42 -4.49
CA GLN A 175 -8.91 -0.46 -5.70
C GLN A 175 -9.58 -1.24 -6.83
N ARG A 176 -10.09 -2.43 -6.56
CA ARG A 176 -10.81 -3.25 -7.56
C ARG A 176 -12.03 -2.52 -8.11
N ARG A 177 -12.85 -1.92 -7.26
CA ARG A 177 -14.03 -1.13 -7.66
C ARG A 177 -13.64 0.06 -8.53
N PHE A 178 -12.54 0.75 -8.20
CA PHE A 178 -12.04 1.87 -8.99
C PHE A 178 -11.63 1.45 -10.41
N TYR A 179 -10.98 0.29 -10.53
CA TYR A 179 -10.48 -0.19 -11.83
C TYR A 179 -11.51 -0.96 -12.66
N GLN A 180 -12.54 -1.59 -12.06
CA GLN A 180 -13.43 -2.55 -12.73
C GLN A 180 -14.11 -2.01 -13.99
N ASP A 181 -14.40 -0.71 -14.06
CA ASP A 181 -15.02 -0.04 -15.20
C ASP A 181 -14.01 0.70 -16.08
N LYS A 182 -12.72 0.52 -15.83
CA LYS A 182 -11.64 1.17 -16.60
C LYS A 182 -11.15 0.28 -17.74
N PRO A 183 -10.78 0.85 -18.90
CA PRO A 183 -10.25 0.08 -20.03
C PRO A 183 -9.02 -0.78 -19.69
N THR A 184 -8.25 -0.36 -18.70
CA THR A 184 -7.03 -1.06 -18.24
C THR A 184 -7.32 -2.24 -17.30
N TYR A 185 -8.57 -2.46 -16.88
CA TYR A 185 -8.93 -3.50 -15.90
C TYR A 185 -8.39 -4.89 -16.27
N PRO A 186 -8.56 -5.40 -17.51
CA PRO A 186 -8.06 -6.75 -17.86
C PRO A 186 -6.54 -6.90 -17.70
N GLN A 187 -5.79 -5.80 -17.84
CA GLN A 187 -4.33 -5.79 -17.72
C GLN A 187 -3.85 -5.76 -16.27
N VAL A 188 -4.66 -5.23 -15.35
CA VAL A 188 -4.31 -5.09 -13.92
C VAL A 188 -5.05 -6.06 -13.00
N GLU A 189 -5.95 -6.89 -13.51
CA GLU A 189 -6.81 -7.76 -12.71
C GLU A 189 -6.01 -8.75 -11.84
N GLU A 190 -4.98 -9.38 -12.40
CA GLU A 190 -4.09 -10.27 -11.64
C GLU A 190 -3.31 -9.49 -10.55
N ALA A 191 -2.88 -8.27 -10.86
CA ALA A 191 -2.19 -7.41 -9.91
C ALA A 191 -3.11 -7.00 -8.75
N LEU A 192 -4.38 -6.65 -9.03
CA LEU A 192 -5.40 -6.39 -8.02
C LEU A 192 -5.68 -7.62 -7.13
N ALA A 193 -5.75 -8.81 -7.74
CA ALA A 193 -5.90 -10.06 -7.02
C ALA A 193 -4.70 -10.33 -6.10
N ASN A 194 -3.49 -10.00 -6.54
CA ASN A 194 -2.28 -10.12 -5.70
C ASN A 194 -2.28 -9.15 -4.52
N VAL A 195 -2.76 -7.93 -4.68
CA VAL A 195 -2.94 -6.96 -3.58
C VAL A 195 -3.94 -7.50 -2.55
N GLU A 196 -5.09 -8.01 -3.00
CA GLU A 196 -6.12 -8.62 -2.14
C GLU A 196 -5.55 -9.83 -1.38
N LEU A 197 -4.82 -10.71 -2.05
CA LEU A 197 -4.14 -11.84 -1.42
C LEU A 197 -3.09 -11.40 -0.40
N GLY A 198 -2.37 -10.31 -0.69
CA GLY A 198 -1.45 -9.67 0.25
C GLY A 198 -2.14 -9.20 1.53
N ALA A 199 -3.30 -8.58 1.41
CA ALA A 199 -4.13 -8.16 2.55
C ALA A 199 -4.60 -9.36 3.39
N ILE A 200 -5.07 -10.43 2.76
CA ILE A 200 -5.45 -11.69 3.44
C ILE A 200 -4.25 -12.25 4.23
N VAL A 201 -3.08 -12.30 3.61
CA VAL A 201 -1.86 -12.79 4.25
C VAL A 201 -1.45 -11.89 5.41
N LEU A 202 -1.58 -10.57 5.27
CA LEU A 202 -1.29 -9.61 6.34
C LEU A 202 -2.19 -9.85 7.55
N LEU A 203 -3.49 -10.04 7.36
CA LEU A 203 -4.45 -10.35 8.44
C LEU A 203 -4.06 -11.64 9.18
N LEU A 204 -3.79 -12.71 8.44
CA LEU A 204 -3.36 -13.98 9.04
C LEU A 204 -2.01 -13.85 9.78
N SER A 205 -1.09 -13.01 9.28
CA SER A 205 0.18 -12.73 9.95
C SER A 205 0.00 -12.01 11.29
N LYS A 206 -1.07 -11.19 11.40
CA LYS A 206 -1.48 -10.51 12.63
C LYS A 206 -2.37 -11.36 13.52
N ARG A 207 -2.50 -12.67 13.22
CA ARG A 207 -3.31 -13.65 13.97
C ARG A 207 -4.81 -13.36 13.98
N TRP A 208 -5.31 -12.66 12.97
CA TRP A 208 -6.72 -12.38 12.78
C TRP A 208 -7.44 -13.62 12.25
N PHE A 209 -7.62 -14.63 13.14
CA PHE A 209 -8.13 -15.95 12.76
C PHE A 209 -9.65 -16.06 12.82
N GLN A 210 -10.35 -15.13 13.42
CA GLN A 210 -11.83 -15.15 13.50
C GLN A 210 -12.49 -15.16 12.11
N GLU A 211 -11.90 -14.48 11.12
CA GLU A 211 -12.36 -14.43 9.74
C GLU A 211 -11.61 -15.41 8.80
N ALA A 212 -10.66 -16.19 9.34
CA ALA A 212 -9.79 -17.02 8.52
C ALA A 212 -10.53 -17.99 7.57
N PRO A 213 -11.66 -18.63 7.93
CA PRO A 213 -12.39 -19.48 6.99
C PRO A 213 -12.92 -18.73 5.78
N ARG A 214 -13.43 -17.50 5.96
CA ARG A 214 -13.94 -16.66 4.88
C ARG A 214 -12.80 -16.17 3.99
N LEU A 215 -11.74 -15.65 4.61
CA LEU A 215 -10.53 -15.17 3.93
C LEU A 215 -9.86 -16.29 3.12
N ALA A 216 -9.83 -17.51 3.67
CA ALA A 216 -9.28 -18.66 3.00
C ALA A 216 -10.11 -19.09 1.77
N ARG A 217 -11.44 -19.09 1.85
CA ARG A 217 -12.30 -19.35 0.68
C ARG A 217 -12.02 -18.32 -0.42
N ARG A 218 -11.93 -17.05 -0.06
CA ARG A 218 -11.60 -15.99 -1.04
C ARG A 218 -10.21 -16.20 -1.67
N ALA A 219 -9.20 -16.58 -0.89
CA ALA A 219 -7.88 -16.92 -1.42
C ALA A 219 -7.91 -18.11 -2.38
N MET A 220 -8.79 -19.11 -2.16
CA MET A 220 -8.95 -20.24 -3.08
C MET A 220 -9.66 -19.83 -4.38
N GLU A 221 -10.59 -18.89 -4.33
CA GLU A 221 -11.20 -18.29 -5.54
C GLU A 221 -10.12 -17.59 -6.38
N ILE A 222 -9.26 -16.79 -5.72
CA ILE A 222 -8.12 -16.16 -6.37
C ILE A 222 -7.16 -17.21 -6.97
N GLU A 223 -6.82 -18.29 -6.21
CA GLU A 223 -5.96 -19.37 -6.73
C GLU A 223 -6.59 -20.06 -7.96
N LYS A 224 -7.91 -20.20 -8.00
CA LYS A 224 -8.60 -20.78 -9.16
C LYS A 224 -8.49 -19.90 -10.41
N GLN A 225 -8.57 -18.59 -10.25
CA GLN A 225 -8.47 -17.64 -11.35
C GLN A 225 -7.01 -17.37 -11.75
N PHE A 226 -6.11 -17.28 -10.77
CA PHE A 226 -4.69 -16.97 -10.94
C PHE A 226 -3.82 -17.97 -10.16
N PRO A 227 -3.55 -19.17 -10.71
CA PRO A 227 -2.93 -20.30 -9.97
C PRO A 227 -1.55 -19.98 -9.38
N ASP A 228 -0.78 -19.10 -10.01
CA ASP A 228 0.58 -18.78 -9.59
C ASP A 228 0.68 -17.88 -8.38
N LEU A 229 -0.37 -17.11 -8.06
CA LEU A 229 -0.31 -16.12 -7.00
C LEU A 229 -0.02 -16.72 -5.62
N LEU A 230 -0.64 -17.87 -5.27
CA LEU A 230 -0.35 -18.56 -4.01
C LEU A 230 1.02 -19.23 -3.95
N HIS A 231 1.74 -19.31 -5.07
CA HIS A 231 3.11 -19.81 -5.13
C HIS A 231 4.16 -18.69 -4.96
N ARG A 232 3.77 -17.44 -5.08
CA ARG A 232 4.64 -16.25 -4.89
C ARG A 232 4.74 -15.89 -3.40
N ARG A 233 5.83 -15.23 -3.01
CA ARG A 233 5.95 -14.64 -1.65
C ARG A 233 5.14 -13.33 -1.57
N PRO A 234 4.47 -13.03 -0.44
CA PRO A 234 4.47 -13.77 0.83
C PRO A 234 3.46 -14.93 0.92
N ALA A 235 2.47 -15.02 0.00
CA ALA A 235 1.35 -15.96 0.07
C ALA A 235 1.78 -17.43 0.18
N ARG A 236 2.86 -17.83 -0.52
CA ARG A 236 3.43 -19.17 -0.45
C ARG A 236 3.65 -19.69 0.98
N ARG A 237 4.03 -18.77 1.88
CA ARG A 237 4.26 -19.13 3.30
C ARG A 237 2.97 -19.53 4.01
N TYR A 238 1.84 -18.96 3.62
CA TYR A 238 0.53 -19.17 4.24
C TYR A 238 -0.35 -20.17 3.47
N ARG A 239 0.09 -20.68 2.32
CA ARG A 239 -0.69 -21.55 1.44
C ARG A 239 -1.27 -22.76 2.15
N LYS A 240 -0.48 -23.45 2.99
CA LYS A 240 -0.97 -24.62 3.76
C LYS A 240 -2.05 -24.22 4.76
N LEU A 241 -1.88 -23.09 5.43
CA LEU A 241 -2.85 -22.56 6.38
C LEU A 241 -4.16 -22.17 5.68
N LEU A 242 -4.07 -21.46 4.55
CA LEU A 242 -5.22 -21.09 3.73
C LEU A 242 -5.99 -22.33 3.26
N LYS A 243 -5.30 -23.34 2.69
CA LYS A 243 -5.94 -24.59 2.25
C LYS A 243 -6.60 -25.37 3.41
N ALA A 244 -6.00 -25.37 4.58
CA ALA A 244 -6.57 -26.00 5.76
C ALA A 244 -7.87 -25.31 6.21
N TYR A 245 -7.88 -23.97 6.32
CA TYR A 245 -9.09 -23.22 6.67
C TYR A 245 -10.18 -23.29 5.58
N ALA A 246 -9.80 -23.32 4.32
CA ALA A 246 -10.75 -23.48 3.22
C ALA A 246 -11.46 -24.85 3.27
N ARG A 247 -10.76 -25.91 3.76
CA ARG A 247 -11.31 -27.25 3.92
C ARG A 247 -12.27 -27.32 5.12
N SER A 248 -11.83 -26.86 6.29
CA SER A 248 -12.66 -26.74 7.48
C SER A 248 -11.98 -25.87 8.56
N GLU A 249 -12.79 -25.30 9.43
CA GLU A 249 -12.29 -24.50 10.57
C GLU A 249 -11.44 -25.36 11.53
N PHE A 250 -11.80 -26.64 11.73
CA PHE A 250 -11.04 -27.58 12.57
C PHE A 250 -9.61 -27.76 12.04
N TRP A 251 -9.45 -28.10 10.77
CA TRP A 251 -8.12 -28.26 10.15
C TRP A 251 -7.34 -26.94 10.13
N GLY A 252 -8.01 -25.84 9.87
CA GLY A 252 -7.42 -24.52 9.93
C GLY A 252 -6.83 -24.20 11.30
N LYS A 253 -7.58 -24.41 12.38
CA LYS A 253 -7.13 -24.22 13.76
C LYS A 253 -5.94 -25.12 14.12
N LEU A 254 -5.95 -26.37 13.68
CA LEU A 254 -4.86 -27.31 13.91
C LEU A 254 -3.56 -26.82 13.25
N VAL A 255 -3.63 -26.43 11.97
CA VAL A 255 -2.47 -25.90 11.24
C VAL A 255 -2.02 -24.57 11.80
N ALA A 256 -2.94 -23.70 12.23
CA ALA A 256 -2.60 -22.42 12.87
C ALA A 256 -1.80 -22.64 14.16
N ARG A 257 -2.19 -23.59 15.02
CA ARG A 257 -1.42 -23.98 16.22
C ARG A 257 0.00 -24.40 15.88
N TYR A 258 0.17 -25.24 14.84
CA TYR A 258 1.50 -25.65 14.37
C TYR A 258 2.33 -24.45 13.90
N TYR A 259 1.73 -23.50 13.17
CA TYR A 259 2.42 -22.29 12.72
C TYR A 259 2.85 -21.39 13.88
N LEU A 260 2.01 -21.26 14.93
CA LEU A 260 2.33 -20.51 16.14
C LEU A 260 3.49 -21.16 16.91
N LEU A 261 3.46 -22.48 17.10
CA LEU A 261 4.50 -23.23 17.80
C LEU A 261 5.85 -23.15 17.08
N THR A 262 5.85 -23.20 15.76
CA THR A 262 7.07 -23.17 14.92
C THR A 262 7.52 -21.73 14.58
N ARG A 263 6.90 -20.70 15.18
CA ARG A 263 7.16 -19.29 14.87
C ARG A 263 7.10 -18.94 13.38
N LYS A 264 6.33 -19.69 12.60
CA LYS A 264 6.10 -19.42 11.17
C LYS A 264 5.18 -18.22 10.95
N ILE A 265 4.40 -17.88 11.97
CA ILE A 265 3.64 -16.63 12.09
C ILE A 265 4.26 -15.88 13.26
N LYS A 266 4.81 -14.68 13.02
CA LYS A 266 5.39 -13.81 14.05
C LYS A 266 4.33 -12.89 14.64
#